data_18733087d6846c282b0eb0828c159a9e
#
_entry.id   18733087d6846c282b0eb0828c159a9e
#
_cell.length_a   1.000
_cell.length_b   1.000
_cell.length_c   1.000
_cell.angle_alpha   90.00
_cell.angle_beta   90.00
_cell.angle_gamma   90.00
#
_symmetry.space_group_name_H-M   'P 1'
#
loop_
_entity.id
_entity.type
_entity.pdbx_description
1 polymer ?
#
loop_
_entity_poly.entity_id
_entity_poly.type
_entity_poly.pdbx_seq_one_letter_code
_entity_poly.pdbx_strand_id
1 'polypeptide(L)'
;LIINGLRLAAIFSAVLFSNIAISAEQLYTDQPPVTPELAFPGNYDVGVTTITATDPERLNTSNFITSTERPLVLEVWYPAQAPKQVAMATYKNVTRLQKPFELQGAAYRDAPALGEGSFPLILLSHGFTGYRTQMFYLGEHLASHGYIVVGIDHTHSTNADIKTQDDRPAGFVSTVYNRARDQQFLLDYFTQQQTPVASIVDTDNAAIIGHSMGGFGAINTVGGCYNFTYELLKGLG
;
A
#
# COMPACT_ATOMS: atom_id res chain seq x y z
N LEU A 1 53.29 47.79 -46.53
CA LEU A 1 52.82 46.39 -46.51
C LEU A 1 51.69 46.29 -45.42
N ILE A 2 50.46 46.16 -45.89
CA ILE A 2 49.27 46.09 -45.01
C ILE A 2 48.91 44.64 -44.83
N ILE A 3 48.86 44.15 -43.59
CA ILE A 3 48.37 42.80 -43.26
C ILE A 3 47.05 42.95 -42.57
N ASN A 4 45.97 42.55 -43.25
CA ASN A 4 44.61 42.49 -42.72
C ASN A 4 44.46 41.28 -41.76
N GLY A 5 44.14 41.54 -40.51
CA GLY A 5 43.79 40.53 -39.56
C GLY A 5 42.32 40.12 -39.66
N LEU A 6 42.05 38.91 -40.05
CA LEU A 6 40.74 38.28 -40.08
C LEU A 6 40.34 37.90 -38.64
N ARG A 7 39.27 38.51 -38.07
CA ARG A 7 38.70 38.12 -36.82
C ARG A 7 37.65 37.03 -37.07
N LEU A 8 37.95 35.82 -36.64
CA LEU A 8 37.00 34.71 -36.63
C LEU A 8 36.05 34.90 -35.42
N ALA A 9 34.77 35.14 -35.68
CA ALA A 9 33.74 35.14 -34.66
C ALA A 9 33.22 33.71 -34.52
N ALA A 10 33.50 33.08 -33.38
CA ALA A 10 32.91 31.79 -33.00
C ALA A 10 31.49 32.01 -32.48
N ILE A 11 30.49 31.56 -33.22
CA ILE A 11 29.08 31.53 -32.77
C ILE A 11 28.90 30.28 -31.92
N PHE A 12 28.79 30.45 -30.62
CA PHE A 12 28.36 29.40 -29.69
C PHE A 12 26.83 29.27 -29.76
N SER A 13 26.34 28.25 -30.47
CA SER A 13 24.92 27.86 -30.42
C SER A 13 24.68 27.11 -29.11
N ALA A 14 24.10 27.78 -28.14
CA ALA A 14 23.56 27.13 -26.91
C ALA A 14 22.32 26.32 -27.30
N VAL A 15 22.45 25.00 -27.39
CA VAL A 15 21.30 24.09 -27.50
C VAL A 15 20.64 24.02 -26.14
N LEU A 16 19.54 24.73 -25.97
CA LEU A 16 18.64 24.58 -24.80
C LEU A 16 17.95 23.21 -24.89
N PHE A 17 18.44 22.24 -24.15
CA PHE A 17 17.68 21.03 -23.88
C PHE A 17 16.50 21.41 -22.97
N SER A 18 15.34 21.62 -23.56
CA SER A 18 14.07 21.64 -22.81
C SER A 18 13.86 20.23 -22.27
N ASN A 19 14.02 20.06 -20.95
CA ASN A 19 13.53 18.89 -20.27
C ASN A 19 12.01 18.91 -20.41
N ILE A 20 11.47 18.18 -21.37
CA ILE A 20 10.06 17.85 -21.43
C ILE A 20 9.86 16.88 -20.26
N ALA A 21 9.39 17.40 -19.13
CA ALA A 21 8.84 16.57 -18.09
C ALA A 21 7.63 15.86 -18.71
N ILE A 22 7.82 14.58 -19.05
CA ILE A 22 6.69 13.71 -19.39
C ILE A 22 5.89 13.59 -18.11
N SER A 23 4.83 14.40 -18.01
CA SER A 23 3.81 14.23 -16.97
C SER A 23 3.34 12.78 -17.04
N ALA A 24 3.47 12.03 -15.93
CA ALA A 24 2.89 10.71 -15.84
C ALA A 24 1.41 10.83 -16.24
N GLU A 25 0.99 10.00 -17.20
CA GLU A 25 -0.40 10.00 -17.66
C GLU A 25 -1.30 9.77 -16.44
N GLN A 26 -2.19 10.71 -16.16
CA GLN A 26 -3.13 10.57 -15.07
C GLN A 26 -4.11 9.46 -15.42
N LEU A 27 -3.95 8.31 -14.76
CA LEU A 27 -4.72 7.09 -15.05
C LEU A 27 -6.19 7.21 -14.65
N TYR A 28 -6.54 8.22 -13.86
CA TYR A 28 -7.89 8.43 -13.37
C TYR A 28 -8.30 9.89 -13.60
N THR A 29 -9.52 10.08 -14.09
CA THR A 29 -10.20 11.36 -14.06
C THR A 29 -11.07 11.40 -12.81
N ASP A 30 -11.00 12.49 -12.05
CA ASP A 30 -11.88 12.72 -10.92
C ASP A 30 -13.32 12.85 -11.43
N GLN A 31 -14.13 11.82 -11.17
CA GLN A 31 -15.56 11.88 -11.44
C GLN A 31 -16.25 12.54 -10.25
N PRO A 32 -17.30 13.37 -10.49
CA PRO A 32 -18.10 13.88 -9.38
C PRO A 32 -18.63 12.74 -8.52
N PRO A 33 -18.56 12.81 -7.18
CA PRO A 33 -19.06 11.77 -6.31
C PRO A 33 -20.58 11.63 -6.45
N VAL A 34 -21.06 10.39 -6.42
CA VAL A 34 -22.50 10.07 -6.47
C VAL A 34 -23.19 10.45 -5.16
N THR A 35 -22.44 10.42 -4.06
CA THR A 35 -22.89 10.82 -2.70
C THR A 35 -21.92 11.87 -2.17
N PRO A 36 -22.06 13.14 -2.63
CA PRO A 36 -21.08 14.19 -2.33
C PRO A 36 -20.86 14.42 -0.83
N GLU A 37 -21.88 14.22 0.01
CA GLU A 37 -21.78 14.33 1.47
C GLU A 37 -20.83 13.31 2.11
N LEU A 38 -20.63 12.15 1.49
CA LEU A 38 -19.70 11.11 1.95
C LEU A 38 -18.30 11.25 1.33
N ALA A 39 -18.12 12.12 0.35
CA ALA A 39 -16.85 12.33 -0.34
C ALA A 39 -15.98 13.40 0.34
N PHE A 40 -16.54 14.22 1.23
CA PHE A 40 -15.77 15.24 1.93
C PHE A 40 -14.76 14.60 2.89
N PRO A 41 -13.52 15.10 2.94
CA PRO A 41 -12.57 14.69 3.97
C PRO A 41 -13.11 14.96 5.37
N GLY A 42 -12.68 14.15 6.34
CA GLY A 42 -12.92 14.40 7.75
C GLY A 42 -12.13 15.58 8.29
N ASN A 43 -12.15 15.75 9.62
CA ASN A 43 -11.58 16.92 10.29
C ASN A 43 -10.07 16.80 10.61
N TYR A 44 -9.46 15.65 10.36
CA TYR A 44 -8.07 15.40 10.68
C TYR A 44 -7.19 15.56 9.45
N ASP A 45 -6.04 16.22 9.63
CA ASP A 45 -4.93 16.06 8.69
C ASP A 45 -4.42 14.63 8.72
N VAL A 46 -3.97 14.12 7.58
CA VAL A 46 -3.57 12.72 7.46
C VAL A 46 -2.07 12.62 7.31
N GLY A 47 -1.44 11.89 8.22
CA GLY A 47 -0.08 11.41 8.07
C GLY A 47 -0.05 10.03 7.42
N VAL A 48 1.03 9.71 6.74
CA VAL A 48 1.28 8.37 6.22
C VAL A 48 2.73 7.97 6.37
N THR A 49 2.97 6.76 6.83
CA THR A 49 4.32 6.19 6.96
C THR A 49 4.37 4.76 6.46
N THR A 50 5.55 4.33 6.02
CA THR A 50 5.78 2.94 5.60
C THR A 50 6.58 2.22 6.67
N ILE A 51 6.09 1.09 7.15
CA ILE A 51 6.79 0.23 8.12
C ILE A 51 6.83 -1.22 7.63
N THR A 52 7.68 -2.05 8.24
CA THR A 52 7.70 -3.50 7.99
C THR A 52 7.43 -4.23 9.29
N ALA A 53 6.41 -5.08 9.30
CA ALA A 53 6.14 -6.03 10.37
C ALA A 53 6.59 -7.42 9.91
N THR A 54 7.39 -8.12 10.71
CA THR A 54 7.90 -9.44 10.34
C THR A 54 7.38 -10.50 11.31
N ASP A 55 6.61 -11.46 10.77
CA ASP A 55 6.27 -12.69 11.50
C ASP A 55 7.49 -13.61 11.45
N PRO A 56 8.09 -13.96 12.60
CA PRO A 56 9.36 -14.68 12.63
C PRO A 56 9.23 -16.17 12.26
N GLU A 57 8.04 -16.76 12.39
CA GLU A 57 7.83 -18.22 12.30
C GLU A 57 6.61 -18.60 11.47
N ARG A 58 6.57 -18.15 10.21
CA ARG A 58 5.51 -18.53 9.29
C ARG A 58 5.86 -19.81 8.55
N LEU A 59 4.91 -20.75 8.43
CA LEU A 59 5.11 -21.97 7.64
C LEU A 59 5.45 -21.62 6.18
N ASN A 60 6.53 -22.18 5.68
CA ASN A 60 6.99 -21.98 4.31
C ASN A 60 6.06 -22.71 3.32
N THR A 61 5.33 -21.95 2.51
CA THR A 61 4.37 -22.51 1.54
C THR A 61 5.03 -23.16 0.32
N SER A 62 6.36 -23.10 0.19
CA SER A 62 7.07 -23.83 -0.87
C SER A 62 7.27 -25.30 -0.54
N ASN A 63 7.27 -25.68 0.73
CA ASN A 63 7.50 -27.08 1.16
C ASN A 63 6.53 -27.56 2.24
N PHE A 64 5.82 -26.68 2.93
CA PHE A 64 4.91 -26.97 4.05
C PHE A 64 5.55 -27.80 5.20
N ILE A 65 6.87 -27.65 5.39
CA ILE A 65 7.64 -28.40 6.39
C ILE A 65 8.41 -27.46 7.31
N THR A 66 9.08 -26.46 6.76
CA THR A 66 9.93 -25.53 7.51
C THR A 66 9.21 -24.22 7.81
N SER A 67 9.65 -23.52 8.85
CA SER A 67 9.26 -22.13 9.10
C SER A 67 10.24 -21.16 8.45
N THR A 68 9.77 -19.95 8.16
CA THR A 68 10.56 -18.86 7.60
C THR A 68 10.01 -17.53 8.11
N GLU A 69 10.85 -16.53 8.16
CA GLU A 69 10.40 -15.15 8.36
C GLU A 69 9.45 -14.72 7.23
N ARG A 70 8.42 -13.98 7.62
CA ARG A 70 7.46 -13.40 6.68
C ARG A 70 7.32 -11.89 6.91
N PRO A 71 8.11 -11.09 6.21
CA PRO A 71 7.98 -9.64 6.27
C PRO A 71 6.71 -9.19 5.54
N LEU A 72 5.95 -8.28 6.17
CA LEU A 72 4.82 -7.59 5.58
C LEU A 72 5.15 -6.10 5.52
N VAL A 73 5.22 -5.52 4.34
CA VAL A 73 5.41 -4.09 4.17
C VAL A 73 4.05 -3.42 4.28
N LEU A 74 3.95 -2.42 5.14
CA LEU A 74 2.71 -1.75 5.50
C LEU A 74 2.77 -0.28 5.11
N GLU A 75 1.64 0.24 4.65
CA GLU A 75 1.41 1.68 4.54
C GLU A 75 0.38 2.06 5.60
N VAL A 76 0.76 2.92 6.53
CA VAL A 76 -0.08 3.29 7.67
C VAL A 76 -0.51 4.73 7.51
N TRP A 77 -1.81 4.96 7.40
CA TRP A 77 -2.44 6.30 7.41
C TRP A 77 -3.04 6.56 8.78
N TYR A 78 -2.88 7.77 9.29
CA TYR A 78 -3.29 8.12 10.65
C TYR A 78 -3.61 9.61 10.78
N PRO A 79 -4.45 10.00 11.76
CA PRO A 79 -4.62 11.40 12.15
C PRO A 79 -3.29 12.00 12.60
N ALA A 80 -2.90 13.11 11.98
CA ALA A 80 -1.59 13.73 12.16
C ALA A 80 -1.67 15.20 12.52
N GLN A 81 -0.56 15.72 13.01
CA GLN A 81 -0.34 17.17 13.10
C GLN A 81 0.11 17.66 11.73
N ALA A 82 -0.65 18.60 11.13
CA ALA A 82 -0.26 19.18 9.86
C ALA A 82 1.07 19.93 9.97
N PRO A 83 2.12 19.45 9.32
CA PRO A 83 3.38 20.15 9.35
C PRO A 83 3.40 21.25 8.30
N LYS A 84 3.92 22.42 8.65
CA LYS A 84 3.95 23.60 7.77
C LYS A 84 4.75 23.42 6.47
N GLN A 85 5.56 22.36 6.31
CA GLN A 85 6.50 22.16 5.20
C GLN A 85 6.85 20.69 4.95
N VAL A 86 5.87 19.78 4.93
CA VAL A 86 6.12 18.37 4.58
C VAL A 86 5.51 18.05 3.21
N ALA A 87 6.22 17.24 2.45
CA ALA A 87 5.76 16.80 1.13
C ALA A 87 4.54 15.90 1.25
N MET A 88 3.58 16.07 0.35
CA MET A 88 2.49 15.12 0.19
C MET A 88 3.00 13.77 -0.29
N ALA A 89 2.29 12.72 0.04
CA ALA A 89 2.68 11.35 -0.29
C ALA A 89 2.61 11.09 -1.79
N THR A 90 3.67 10.48 -2.30
CA THR A 90 3.69 9.85 -3.62
C THR A 90 3.77 8.34 -3.43
N TYR A 91 2.79 7.61 -3.93
CA TYR A 91 2.70 6.15 -3.84
C TYR A 91 3.27 5.51 -5.11
N LYS A 92 4.36 4.75 -4.95
CA LYS A 92 5.08 4.12 -6.08
C LYS A 92 4.78 2.64 -6.12
N ASN A 93 4.41 2.14 -7.29
CA ASN A 93 4.08 0.74 -7.50
C ASN A 93 4.44 0.29 -8.92
N VAL A 94 4.18 -0.99 -9.21
CA VAL A 94 4.25 -1.58 -10.54
C VAL A 94 2.91 -2.17 -10.95
N THR A 95 2.59 -2.07 -12.22
CA THR A 95 1.43 -2.72 -12.80
C THR A 95 1.65 -4.24 -12.90
N ARG A 96 0.61 -5.01 -13.25
CA ARG A 96 0.74 -6.45 -13.58
C ARG A 96 1.69 -6.73 -14.75
N LEU A 97 1.96 -5.74 -15.60
CA LEU A 97 2.92 -5.81 -16.70
C LEU A 97 4.32 -5.30 -16.29
N GLN A 98 4.57 -5.18 -15.00
CA GLN A 98 5.84 -4.71 -14.41
C GLN A 98 6.25 -3.29 -14.86
N LYS A 99 5.29 -2.47 -15.27
CA LYS A 99 5.54 -1.06 -15.58
C LYS A 99 5.41 -0.24 -14.30
N PRO A 100 6.44 0.57 -13.94
CA PRO A 100 6.34 1.44 -12.78
C PRO A 100 5.30 2.54 -13.02
N PHE A 101 4.65 2.95 -11.94
CA PHE A 101 3.74 4.10 -11.92
C PHE A 101 3.73 4.75 -10.54
N GLU A 102 3.28 6.00 -10.50
CA GLU A 102 3.16 6.79 -9.28
C GLU A 102 1.76 7.38 -9.17
N LEU A 103 1.25 7.46 -7.94
CA LEU A 103 -0.02 8.11 -7.61
C LEU A 103 0.23 9.18 -6.56
N GLN A 104 -0.33 10.37 -6.77
CA GLN A 104 -0.24 11.46 -5.80
C GLN A 104 -1.35 11.31 -4.77
N GLY A 105 -0.99 11.36 -3.49
CA GLY A 105 -1.93 11.37 -2.37
C GLY A 105 -2.09 12.76 -1.78
N ALA A 106 -3.00 12.87 -0.82
CA ALA A 106 -3.23 14.07 -0.02
C ALA A 106 -2.66 13.97 1.41
N ALA A 107 -2.17 12.78 1.81
CA ALA A 107 -1.54 12.61 3.11
C ALA A 107 -0.13 13.22 3.16
N TYR A 108 0.31 13.60 4.35
CA TYR A 108 1.66 14.10 4.61
C TYR A 108 2.61 12.95 4.94
N ARG A 109 3.66 12.78 4.14
CA ARG A 109 4.66 11.70 4.33
C ARG A 109 5.42 11.90 5.63
N ASP A 110 5.39 10.87 6.50
CA ASP A 110 6.07 10.79 7.79
C ASP A 110 5.75 11.96 8.76
N ALA A 111 4.55 12.53 8.63
CA ALA A 111 4.08 13.55 9.55
C ALA A 111 3.95 12.98 10.98
N PRO A 112 4.23 13.77 12.02
CA PRO A 112 4.00 13.33 13.40
C PRO A 112 2.52 12.95 13.61
N ALA A 113 2.29 11.79 14.22
CA ALA A 113 0.95 11.41 14.67
C ALA A 113 0.43 12.42 15.70
N LEU A 114 -0.89 12.50 15.86
CA LEU A 114 -1.46 13.26 16.97
C LEU A 114 -0.88 12.76 18.31
N GLY A 115 -0.63 13.68 19.22
CA GLY A 115 -0.01 13.35 20.52
C GLY A 115 -0.94 12.59 21.46
N GLU A 116 -2.25 12.68 21.21
CA GLU A 116 -3.33 12.06 22.01
C GLU A 116 -4.52 11.73 21.14
N GLY A 117 -5.31 10.75 21.57
CA GLY A 117 -6.48 10.23 20.88
C GLY A 117 -6.60 8.71 21.06
N SER A 118 -7.71 8.17 20.61
CA SER A 118 -7.98 6.73 20.55
C SER A 118 -8.71 6.46 19.25
N PHE A 119 -7.97 5.99 18.24
CA PHE A 119 -8.47 5.83 16.88
C PHE A 119 -8.57 4.36 16.49
N PRO A 120 -9.76 3.87 16.11
CA PRO A 120 -9.95 2.48 15.73
C PRO A 120 -9.05 2.05 14.58
N LEU A 121 -8.63 0.77 14.60
CA LEU A 121 -7.73 0.17 13.62
C LEU A 121 -8.52 -0.42 12.44
N ILE A 122 -8.12 -0.10 11.22
CA ILE A 122 -8.66 -0.71 10.00
C ILE A 122 -7.52 -1.33 9.19
N LEU A 123 -7.60 -2.64 8.90
CA LEU A 123 -6.70 -3.30 7.96
C LEU A 123 -7.30 -3.25 6.55
N LEU A 124 -6.54 -2.77 5.57
CA LEU A 124 -6.88 -2.81 4.15
C LEU A 124 -6.11 -3.94 3.46
N SER A 125 -6.82 -4.97 3.02
CA SER A 125 -6.25 -6.17 2.42
C SER A 125 -6.58 -6.24 0.92
N HIS A 126 -5.55 -6.16 0.08
CA HIS A 126 -5.70 -6.19 -1.38
C HIS A 126 -6.01 -7.59 -1.94
N GLY A 127 -6.43 -7.66 -3.20
CA GLY A 127 -6.64 -8.90 -3.93
C GLY A 127 -5.33 -9.59 -4.33
N PHE A 128 -5.42 -10.79 -4.94
CA PHE A 128 -4.25 -11.46 -5.52
C PHE A 128 -3.67 -10.60 -6.66
N THR A 129 -2.37 -10.38 -6.61
CA THR A 129 -1.62 -9.44 -7.45
C THR A 129 -2.05 -7.97 -7.26
N GLY A 130 -2.35 -7.57 -6.02
CA GLY A 130 -2.54 -6.17 -5.64
C GLY A 130 -1.28 -5.56 -5.02
N TYR A 131 -1.46 -4.53 -4.22
CA TYR A 131 -0.39 -3.85 -3.48
C TYR A 131 -0.99 -3.03 -2.33
N ARG A 132 -0.20 -2.72 -1.30
CA ARG A 132 -0.63 -2.05 -0.06
C ARG A 132 -1.32 -0.71 -0.26
N THR A 133 -0.94 0.04 -1.28
CA THR A 133 -1.52 1.37 -1.57
C THR A 133 -2.60 1.33 -2.66
N GLN A 134 -3.13 0.14 -3.00
CA GLN A 134 -4.17 -0.01 -4.02
C GLN A 134 -5.43 0.80 -3.70
N MET A 135 -5.76 0.93 -2.42
CA MET A 135 -6.91 1.66 -1.90
C MET A 135 -6.48 2.89 -1.09
N PHE A 136 -5.38 3.56 -1.49
CA PHE A 136 -4.82 4.68 -0.74
C PHE A 136 -5.84 5.80 -0.51
N TYR A 137 -6.69 6.11 -1.50
CA TYR A 137 -7.75 7.11 -1.39
C TYR A 137 -8.73 6.80 -0.26
N LEU A 138 -9.04 5.51 -0.05
CA LEU A 138 -9.88 5.07 1.06
C LEU A 138 -9.11 5.15 2.39
N GLY A 139 -7.82 4.78 2.39
CA GLY A 139 -6.94 4.91 3.54
C GLY A 139 -6.85 6.36 4.04
N GLU A 140 -6.57 7.30 3.15
CA GLU A 140 -6.52 8.72 3.45
C GLU A 140 -7.88 9.26 3.92
N HIS A 141 -8.95 8.86 3.25
CA HIS A 141 -10.31 9.29 3.60
C HIS A 141 -10.69 8.82 5.02
N LEU A 142 -10.54 7.55 5.32
CA LEU A 142 -10.86 7.01 6.64
C LEU A 142 -9.97 7.62 7.74
N ALA A 143 -8.68 7.82 7.47
CA ALA A 143 -7.79 8.46 8.44
C ALA A 143 -8.20 9.90 8.72
N SER A 144 -8.68 10.66 7.72
CA SER A 144 -9.23 12.00 7.93
C SER A 144 -10.47 12.02 8.82
N HIS A 145 -11.18 10.90 8.92
CA HIS A 145 -12.34 10.70 9.78
C HIS A 145 -11.99 10.10 11.17
N GLY A 146 -10.71 9.94 11.48
CA GLY A 146 -10.27 9.48 12.80
C GLY A 146 -10.12 7.96 12.89
N TYR A 147 -9.60 7.32 11.89
CA TYR A 147 -9.19 5.91 11.93
C TYR A 147 -7.68 5.79 11.71
N ILE A 148 -7.09 4.73 12.24
CA ILE A 148 -5.76 4.27 11.83
C ILE A 148 -5.96 3.19 10.79
N VAL A 149 -5.42 3.41 9.59
CA VAL A 149 -5.66 2.53 8.45
C VAL A 149 -4.35 1.93 7.97
N VAL A 150 -4.31 0.62 7.79
CA VAL A 150 -3.10 -0.14 7.46
C VAL A 150 -3.29 -0.90 6.15
N GLY A 151 -2.70 -0.43 5.08
CA GLY A 151 -2.59 -1.16 3.83
C GLY A 151 -1.45 -2.17 3.89
N ILE A 152 -1.65 -3.37 3.40
CA ILE A 152 -0.76 -4.51 3.58
C ILE A 152 -0.23 -4.98 2.22
N ASP A 153 1.11 -5.07 2.05
CA ASP A 153 1.70 -5.91 1.00
C ASP A 153 1.80 -7.34 1.53
N HIS A 154 0.89 -8.20 1.10
CA HIS A 154 0.94 -9.61 1.44
C HIS A 154 2.05 -10.30 0.63
N THR A 155 3.13 -10.65 1.30
CA THR A 155 4.33 -11.26 0.69
C THR A 155 3.97 -12.45 -0.20
N HIS A 156 4.60 -12.54 -1.37
CA HIS A 156 4.33 -13.49 -2.46
C HIS A 156 2.95 -13.33 -3.12
N SER A 157 2.26 -12.19 -2.92
CA SER A 157 0.92 -11.95 -3.47
C SER A 157 0.77 -10.59 -4.15
N THR A 158 1.84 -9.82 -4.25
CA THR A 158 1.80 -8.49 -4.87
C THR A 158 2.13 -8.54 -6.36
N ASN A 159 1.86 -7.42 -7.08
CA ASN A 159 2.33 -7.26 -8.46
C ASN A 159 3.86 -7.34 -8.58
N ALA A 160 4.58 -6.88 -7.55
CA ALA A 160 6.04 -6.93 -7.52
C ALA A 160 6.57 -8.36 -7.34
N ASP A 161 5.82 -9.22 -6.65
CA ASP A 161 6.18 -10.63 -6.44
C ASP A 161 5.87 -11.50 -7.66
N ILE A 162 4.70 -11.28 -8.28
CA ILE A 162 4.19 -12.10 -9.39
C ILE A 162 4.60 -11.44 -10.71
N LYS A 163 5.82 -11.69 -11.14
CA LYS A 163 6.42 -11.06 -12.33
C LYS A 163 6.03 -11.75 -13.63
N THR A 164 5.86 -13.07 -13.56
CA THR A 164 5.56 -13.94 -14.71
C THR A 164 4.33 -14.80 -14.47
N GLN A 165 3.86 -15.52 -15.49
CA GLN A 165 2.78 -16.49 -15.34
C GLN A 165 3.21 -17.70 -14.49
N ASP A 166 4.50 -18.03 -14.50
CA ASP A 166 5.04 -19.17 -13.76
C ASP A 166 5.10 -18.92 -12.25
N ASP A 167 5.13 -17.65 -11.82
CA ASP A 167 5.08 -17.27 -10.40
C ASP A 167 3.67 -17.45 -9.79
N ARG A 168 2.63 -17.44 -10.63
CA ARG A 168 1.23 -17.37 -10.17
C ARG A 168 0.77 -18.56 -9.32
N PRO A 169 1.08 -19.83 -9.66
CA PRO A 169 0.61 -20.97 -8.87
C PRO A 169 1.15 -20.92 -7.43
N ALA A 170 2.45 -20.72 -7.26
CA ALA A 170 3.08 -20.62 -5.95
C ALA A 170 2.58 -19.40 -5.15
N GLY A 171 2.44 -18.25 -5.81
CA GLY A 171 1.90 -17.04 -5.20
C GLY A 171 0.44 -17.19 -4.79
N PHE A 172 -0.38 -17.91 -5.57
CA PHE A 172 -1.77 -18.16 -5.21
C PHE A 172 -1.88 -19.10 -4.00
N VAL A 173 -1.09 -20.17 -3.94
CA VAL A 173 -0.99 -21.07 -2.78
C VAL A 173 -0.60 -20.27 -1.53
N SER A 174 0.44 -19.44 -1.63
CA SER A 174 0.82 -18.53 -0.53
C SER A 174 -0.32 -17.60 -0.12
N THR A 175 -1.07 -17.08 -1.08
CA THR A 175 -2.20 -16.19 -0.81
C THR A 175 -3.32 -16.89 -0.05
N VAL A 176 -3.75 -18.05 -0.50
CA VAL A 176 -4.82 -18.83 0.15
C VAL A 176 -4.42 -19.20 1.58
N TYR A 177 -3.18 -19.66 1.77
CA TYR A 177 -2.70 -20.09 3.07
C TYR A 177 -2.45 -18.93 4.05
N ASN A 178 -1.88 -17.83 3.59
CA ASN A 178 -1.36 -16.79 4.46
C ASN A 178 -2.31 -15.60 4.67
N ARG A 179 -3.29 -15.37 3.82
CA ARG A 179 -4.08 -14.12 3.84
C ARG A 179 -4.70 -13.81 5.21
N ALA A 180 -5.44 -14.76 5.79
CA ALA A 180 -6.05 -14.60 7.11
C ALA A 180 -4.99 -14.53 8.22
N ARG A 181 -3.93 -15.34 8.10
CA ARG A 181 -2.83 -15.35 9.07
C ARG A 181 -2.05 -14.04 9.13
N ASP A 182 -1.86 -13.39 7.98
CA ASP A 182 -1.25 -12.06 7.92
C ASP A 182 -2.12 -11.02 8.61
N GLN A 183 -3.43 -11.08 8.37
CA GLN A 183 -4.39 -10.17 9.01
C GLN A 183 -4.42 -10.37 10.53
N GLN A 184 -4.48 -11.62 11.02
CA GLN A 184 -4.42 -11.94 12.45
C GLN A 184 -3.11 -11.47 13.08
N PHE A 185 -1.98 -11.80 12.46
CA PHE A 185 -0.67 -11.36 12.92
C PHE A 185 -0.59 -9.83 13.08
N LEU A 186 -1.15 -9.08 12.14
CA LEU A 186 -1.13 -7.61 12.20
C LEU A 186 -2.05 -7.05 13.29
N LEU A 187 -3.20 -7.66 13.56
CA LEU A 187 -4.02 -7.28 14.71
C LEU A 187 -3.21 -7.41 16.01
N ASP A 188 -2.53 -8.56 16.20
CA ASP A 188 -1.67 -8.80 17.36
C ASP A 188 -0.45 -7.84 17.39
N TYR A 189 0.17 -7.58 16.24
CA TYR A 189 1.32 -6.68 16.12
C TYR A 189 1.00 -5.27 16.59
N PHE A 190 -0.15 -4.72 16.20
CA PHE A 190 -0.57 -3.38 16.62
C PHE A 190 -0.96 -3.30 18.10
N THR A 191 -1.39 -4.40 18.74
CA THR A 191 -1.65 -4.43 20.19
C THR A 191 -0.35 -4.37 21.01
N GLN A 192 0.80 -4.80 20.45
CA GLN A 192 2.09 -4.83 21.15
C GLN A 192 2.81 -3.47 21.18
N GLN A 193 2.20 -2.42 20.67
CA GLN A 193 2.70 -1.03 20.73
C GLN A 193 4.09 -0.81 20.11
N GLN A 194 4.43 -1.53 19.07
CA GLN A 194 5.72 -1.39 18.35
C GLN A 194 5.63 -0.52 17.10
N THR A 195 4.66 0.40 17.03
CA THR A 195 4.38 1.17 15.81
C THR A 195 4.48 2.67 16.06
N PRO A 196 4.70 3.48 15.00
CA PRO A 196 4.69 4.94 15.11
C PRO A 196 3.37 5.55 15.60
N VAL A 197 2.28 4.78 15.61
CA VAL A 197 0.94 5.20 16.04
C VAL A 197 0.51 4.56 17.36
N ALA A 198 1.42 3.87 18.06
CA ALA A 198 1.14 3.09 19.27
C ALA A 198 0.43 3.89 20.38
N SER A 199 0.72 5.20 20.48
CA SER A 199 0.12 6.05 21.52
C SER A 199 -1.33 6.45 21.23
N ILE A 200 -1.83 6.24 20.00
CA ILE A 200 -3.16 6.71 19.57
C ILE A 200 -4.04 5.62 18.94
N VAL A 201 -3.51 4.40 18.74
CA VAL A 201 -4.28 3.30 18.15
C VAL A 201 -5.18 2.66 19.20
N ASP A 202 -6.45 2.47 18.84
CA ASP A 202 -7.41 1.67 19.57
C ASP A 202 -7.53 0.29 18.90
N THR A 203 -6.91 -0.70 19.51
CA THR A 203 -6.90 -2.07 19.02
C THR A 203 -8.07 -2.92 19.54
N ASP A 204 -8.81 -2.43 20.51
CA ASP A 204 -10.05 -3.07 20.99
C ASP A 204 -11.18 -2.90 19.97
N ASN A 205 -11.09 -1.86 19.15
CA ASN A 205 -12.01 -1.58 18.05
C ASN A 205 -11.26 -1.70 16.71
N ALA A 206 -11.34 -2.89 16.11
CA ALA A 206 -10.68 -3.17 14.84
C ALA A 206 -11.63 -3.67 13.75
N ALA A 207 -11.33 -3.33 12.49
CA ALA A 207 -12.07 -3.79 11.33
C ALA A 207 -11.12 -4.22 10.21
N ILE A 208 -11.62 -5.04 9.28
CA ILE A 208 -10.89 -5.45 8.09
C ILE A 208 -11.73 -5.15 6.86
N ILE A 209 -11.16 -4.40 5.93
CA ILE A 209 -11.73 -4.15 4.61
C ILE A 209 -10.88 -4.91 3.60
N GLY A 210 -11.50 -5.82 2.86
CA GLY A 210 -10.79 -6.67 1.92
C GLY A 210 -11.39 -6.63 0.51
N HIS A 211 -10.51 -6.52 -0.48
CA HIS A 211 -10.89 -6.65 -1.89
C HIS A 211 -10.51 -8.03 -2.41
N SER A 212 -11.44 -8.74 -3.12
CA SER A 212 -11.19 -10.04 -3.72
C SER A 212 -10.58 -11.04 -2.71
N MET A 213 -9.37 -11.56 -2.92
CA MET A 213 -8.68 -12.45 -1.98
C MET A 213 -8.41 -11.80 -0.62
N GLY A 214 -8.38 -10.47 -0.53
CA GLY A 214 -8.34 -9.75 0.75
C GLY A 214 -9.65 -9.91 1.54
N GLY A 215 -10.80 -9.81 0.87
CA GLY A 215 -12.12 -10.05 1.47
C GLY A 215 -12.32 -11.51 1.87
N PHE A 216 -11.83 -12.44 1.05
CA PHE A 216 -11.77 -13.83 1.39
C PHE A 216 -10.97 -14.07 2.71
N GLY A 217 -9.79 -13.46 2.84
CA GLY A 217 -9.01 -13.50 4.08
C GLY A 217 -9.77 -12.90 5.25
N ALA A 218 -10.44 -11.76 5.07
CA ALA A 218 -11.20 -11.09 6.11
C ALA A 218 -12.31 -11.98 6.71
N ILE A 219 -13.07 -12.68 5.85
CA ILE A 219 -14.10 -13.64 6.30
C ILE A 219 -13.47 -14.75 7.14
N ASN A 220 -12.28 -15.26 6.74
CA ASN A 220 -11.61 -16.31 7.50
C ASN A 220 -11.03 -15.78 8.82
N THR A 221 -10.53 -14.56 8.84
CA THR A 221 -9.98 -13.93 10.05
C THR A 221 -11.04 -13.80 11.14
N VAL A 222 -12.30 -13.52 10.75
CA VAL A 222 -13.42 -13.44 11.71
C VAL A 222 -14.13 -14.77 11.95
N GLY A 223 -13.53 -15.89 11.58
CA GLY A 223 -14.01 -17.23 11.90
C GLY A 223 -14.77 -17.94 10.78
N GLY A 224 -14.81 -17.39 9.58
CA GLY A 224 -15.35 -18.11 8.41
C GLY A 224 -14.48 -19.31 8.07
N CYS A 225 -15.09 -20.48 7.91
CA CYS A 225 -14.40 -21.72 7.58
C CYS A 225 -14.66 -22.11 6.13
N TYR A 226 -13.63 -22.72 5.49
CA TYR A 226 -13.84 -23.42 4.22
C TYR A 226 -14.57 -24.74 4.46
N ASN A 227 -15.68 -24.92 3.81
CA ASN A 227 -16.26 -26.24 3.70
C ASN A 227 -15.72 -26.91 2.42
N PHE A 228 -14.51 -27.44 2.49
CA PHE A 228 -13.97 -28.28 1.42
C PHE A 228 -14.65 -29.65 1.48
N THR A 229 -15.74 -29.81 0.77
CA THR A 229 -16.27 -31.16 0.54
C THR A 229 -15.32 -31.94 -0.36
N TYR A 230 -15.26 -33.27 -0.17
CA TYR A 230 -14.45 -34.16 -1.00
C TYR A 230 -14.75 -33.98 -2.52
N GLU A 231 -15.98 -33.65 -2.87
CA GLU A 231 -16.38 -33.40 -4.27
C GLU A 231 -15.78 -32.10 -4.83
N LEU A 232 -15.66 -31.06 -4.02
CA LEU A 232 -14.99 -29.83 -4.44
C LEU A 232 -13.50 -30.07 -4.66
N LEU A 233 -12.84 -30.86 -3.80
CA LEU A 233 -11.42 -31.17 -3.94
C LEU A 233 -11.13 -32.02 -5.18
N LYS A 234 -12.03 -32.92 -5.57
CA LYS A 234 -11.91 -33.69 -6.82
C LYS A 234 -11.91 -32.83 -8.07
N GLY A 235 -12.62 -31.71 -8.05
CA GLY A 235 -12.69 -30.78 -9.18
C GLY A 235 -11.47 -29.86 -9.34
N LEU A 236 -10.54 -29.87 -8.36
CA LEU A 236 -9.36 -29.01 -8.34
C LEU A 236 -8.06 -29.77 -8.68
N GLY A 237 -8.11 -31.08 -8.89
CA GLY A 237 -6.98 -31.95 -9.19
C GLY A 237 -6.87 -32.39 -10.64
#